data_db3609954a680ff53d749e4325457ad7
#
_entry.id   db3609954a680ff53d749e4325457ad7
#
_cell.length_a   1.000
_cell.length_b   1.000
_cell.length_c   1.000
_cell.angle_alpha   90.00
_cell.angle_beta   90.00
_cell.angle_gamma   90.00
#
_symmetry.space_group_name_H-M   'P 1'
#
loop_
_entity.id
_entity.type
_entity.pdbx_description
1 polymer ?
#
loop_
_entity_poly.entity_id
_entity_poly.type
_entity_poly.pdbx_seq_one_letter_code
_entity_poly.pdbx_strand_id
1 'polypeptide(L)'
;MSDYNKDDIKNTEDEPKYEDVCYMCRRPESKTGRMLHIPNMNNMCICIDCMERSFRVMDGSNYADLMQGMNIQDLFPGGMNMDDMMNVQNQIPKRQKLKKKVKDDEKVQPEFDIKNIPAPHILKAKLDEYVIGQDRAKKAIAVAVYNHYKRVATNTMDDIEIEKSNILMIGPTGCGKTYLVKTLARLLDVPLAITDATSLTEAGYIGDDIESVVSKLLAAADNDTERAERGIIFIDEIDKIAKKKNTTARDVSGESVQQGLLKLLEGSEVEVPVGATSKNAMVPLVTIDTRNILFICGGAFPDLENIVKERLTSHSSIGFSAELKDKYDQDRNIVSKVTIDDLRAFGMIPEFIGRLPITVTLEGLNRDMMVRILKEPKNAILRQYQKLLALDEVDLRFDEEALDVIADKAIAKKTGARALRSIIEEFMLDIMYEIPKDDNIGTVTITKAYIEGKGSPMITMRGTPALPDSPLANN
;
A
#
# COMPACT_ATOMS: atom_id res chain seq x y z
N MET A 1 -4.72 -24.00 65.63
CA MET A 1 -5.94 -24.33 64.92
C MET A 1 -6.25 -23.10 64.12
N SER A 2 -5.61 -22.92 62.99
CA SER A 2 -5.70 -23.46 61.62
C SER A 2 -7.07 -23.18 61.04
N ASP A 3 -7.09 -22.22 60.17
CA ASP A 3 -7.76 -22.41 58.88
C ASP A 3 -7.25 -21.34 57.89
N TYR A 4 -6.51 -21.85 56.93
CA TYR A 4 -6.09 -21.15 55.74
C TYR A 4 -7.26 -21.17 54.76
N ASN A 5 -7.68 -20.03 54.28
CA ASN A 5 -8.50 -19.95 53.08
C ASN A 5 -7.68 -19.35 51.96
N LYS A 6 -7.41 -20.20 50.97
CA LYS A 6 -6.86 -19.89 49.67
C LYS A 6 -7.97 -19.36 48.80
N ASP A 7 -7.90 -18.16 48.37
CA ASP A 7 -8.56 -17.70 47.17
C ASP A 7 -7.48 -17.16 46.21
N ASP A 8 -6.85 -18.12 45.52
CA ASP A 8 -6.06 -17.85 44.34
C ASP A 8 -7.03 -17.53 43.18
N ILE A 9 -7.27 -16.27 42.94
CA ILE A 9 -7.86 -15.79 41.69
C ILE A 9 -6.77 -15.90 40.63
N LYS A 10 -6.83 -17.00 39.86
CA LYS A 10 -6.09 -17.15 38.60
C LYS A 10 -6.65 -16.14 37.58
N ASN A 11 -5.93 -15.07 37.37
CA ASN A 11 -6.00 -14.31 36.13
C ASN A 11 -5.50 -15.22 34.99
N THR A 12 -6.39 -15.89 34.33
CA THR A 12 -6.10 -16.49 33.00
C THR A 12 -6.21 -15.37 31.98
N GLU A 13 -5.10 -14.69 31.74
CA GLU A 13 -4.90 -13.95 30.50
C GLU A 13 -5.11 -14.94 29.34
N ASP A 14 -6.07 -14.65 28.47
CA ASP A 14 -6.34 -15.40 27.23
C ASP A 14 -5.10 -15.32 26.34
N GLU A 15 -4.16 -16.24 26.50
CA GLU A 15 -3.11 -16.44 25.49
C GLU A 15 -3.77 -16.87 24.17
N PRO A 16 -3.49 -16.19 23.06
CA PRO A 16 -4.04 -16.58 21.78
C PRO A 16 -3.64 -18.03 21.47
N LYS A 17 -4.62 -18.91 21.26
CA LYS A 17 -4.38 -20.31 20.92
C LYS A 17 -3.76 -20.40 19.52
N TYR A 18 -2.52 -20.82 19.47
CA TYR A 18 -1.80 -21.06 18.23
C TYR A 18 -2.01 -22.50 17.77
N GLU A 19 -2.06 -22.71 16.46
CA GLU A 19 -2.16 -24.04 15.86
C GLU A 19 -0.84 -24.47 15.23
N ASP A 20 -0.58 -25.78 15.18
CA ASP A 20 0.60 -26.35 14.55
C ASP A 20 0.49 -26.35 13.03
N VAL A 21 1.64 -26.25 12.35
CA VAL A 21 1.73 -26.16 10.89
C VAL A 21 2.62 -27.29 10.37
N CYS A 22 2.15 -28.03 9.38
CA CYS A 22 2.88 -29.11 8.75
C CYS A 22 4.19 -28.63 8.12
N TYR A 23 5.31 -29.25 8.46
CA TYR A 23 6.62 -28.90 7.94
C TYR A 23 6.72 -29.09 6.41
N MET A 24 6.07 -30.12 5.84
CA MET A 24 6.16 -30.44 4.41
C MET A 24 5.22 -29.62 3.54
N CYS A 25 3.90 -29.59 3.85
CA CYS A 25 2.91 -28.88 3.03
C CYS A 25 2.55 -27.49 3.55
N ARG A 26 3.08 -27.11 4.72
CA ARG A 26 2.90 -25.80 5.35
C ARG A 26 1.45 -25.41 5.67
N ARG A 27 0.53 -26.37 5.65
CA ARG A 27 -0.87 -26.17 6.01
C ARG A 27 -1.07 -26.27 7.52
N PRO A 28 -1.94 -25.46 8.12
CA PRO A 28 -2.25 -25.54 9.54
C PRO A 28 -3.05 -26.78 9.89
N GLU A 29 -3.02 -27.19 11.17
CA GLU A 29 -3.73 -28.37 11.69
C GLU A 29 -5.23 -28.31 11.42
N SER A 30 -5.84 -27.11 11.45
CA SER A 30 -7.25 -26.89 11.13
C SER A 30 -7.65 -27.32 9.71
N LYS A 31 -6.70 -27.36 8.76
CA LYS A 31 -6.92 -27.77 7.35
C LYS A 31 -6.47 -29.20 7.05
N THR A 32 -5.52 -29.72 7.78
CA THR A 32 -4.90 -31.03 7.50
C THR A 32 -5.28 -32.13 8.50
N GLY A 33 -6.00 -31.77 9.57
CA GLY A 33 -6.33 -32.69 10.63
C GLY A 33 -5.14 -32.98 11.55
N ARG A 34 -5.08 -34.21 12.07
CA ARG A 34 -4.05 -34.60 13.05
C ARG A 34 -2.61 -34.39 12.53
N MET A 35 -1.81 -33.75 13.38
CA MET A 35 -0.36 -33.59 13.18
C MET A 35 0.42 -34.57 14.01
N LEU A 36 1.52 -35.10 13.44
CA LEU A 36 2.48 -35.99 14.12
C LEU A 36 3.71 -35.16 14.46
N HIS A 37 4.04 -35.12 15.75
CA HIS A 37 5.23 -34.42 16.24
C HIS A 37 6.42 -35.41 16.16
N ILE A 38 7.53 -34.94 15.58
CA ILE A 38 8.75 -35.77 15.46
C ILE A 38 9.50 -35.72 16.81
N PRO A 39 9.71 -36.88 17.49
CA PRO A 39 10.46 -36.89 18.73
C PRO A 39 11.90 -36.40 18.48
N ASN A 40 12.44 -35.61 19.42
CA ASN A 40 13.79 -35.02 19.38
C ASN A 40 14.02 -33.85 18.42
N MET A 41 13.03 -33.40 17.63
CA MET A 41 13.07 -32.14 16.90
C MET A 41 12.04 -31.17 17.49
N ASN A 42 12.50 -30.30 18.36
CA ASN A 42 11.63 -29.29 19.00
C ASN A 42 10.88 -28.47 17.94
N ASN A 43 9.57 -28.68 17.83
CA ASN A 43 8.59 -27.97 17.01
C ASN A 43 8.44 -28.42 15.54
N MET A 44 8.90 -29.57 15.13
CA MET A 44 8.63 -30.09 13.80
C MET A 44 7.43 -31.05 13.84
N CYS A 45 6.37 -30.73 13.08
CA CYS A 45 5.19 -31.59 12.93
C CYS A 45 4.88 -31.82 11.45
N ILE A 46 4.37 -32.98 11.13
CA ILE A 46 4.02 -33.38 9.75
C ILE A 46 2.57 -33.87 9.77
N CYS A 47 1.73 -33.42 8.82
CA CYS A 47 0.37 -33.91 8.69
C CYS A 47 0.33 -35.34 8.11
N ILE A 48 -0.73 -36.06 8.42
CA ILE A 48 -0.93 -37.44 7.98
C ILE A 48 -0.87 -37.56 6.45
N ASP A 49 -1.49 -36.63 5.70
CA ASP A 49 -1.49 -36.63 4.23
C ASP A 49 -0.07 -36.58 3.64
N CYS A 50 0.80 -35.74 4.20
CA CYS A 50 2.18 -35.64 3.75
C CYS A 50 2.99 -36.89 4.10
N MET A 51 2.74 -37.47 5.26
CA MET A 51 3.36 -38.69 5.68
C MET A 51 2.96 -39.85 4.78
N GLU A 52 1.67 -40.01 4.49
CA GLU A 52 1.18 -41.04 3.57
C GLU A 52 1.72 -40.87 2.15
N ARG A 53 1.86 -39.66 1.64
CA ARG A 53 2.47 -39.38 0.33
C ARG A 53 3.95 -39.76 0.31
N SER A 54 4.68 -39.47 1.38
CA SER A 54 6.09 -39.86 1.49
C SER A 54 6.28 -41.37 1.52
N PHE A 55 5.38 -42.12 2.19
CA PHE A 55 5.39 -43.56 2.24
C PHE A 55 4.94 -44.24 0.93
N ARG A 56 4.02 -43.63 0.16
CA ARG A 56 3.63 -44.16 -1.17
C ARG A 56 4.75 -44.08 -2.20
N VAL A 57 5.71 -43.19 -2.02
CA VAL A 57 6.89 -43.07 -2.88
C VAL A 57 7.95 -44.15 -2.54
N MET A 58 7.92 -44.70 -1.34
CA MET A 58 8.78 -45.83 -0.88
C MET A 58 8.02 -47.15 -0.97
N ASP A 59 8.08 -47.76 -2.10
CA ASP A 59 7.43 -48.97 -2.58
C ASP A 59 7.20 -50.10 -1.54
N GLY A 60 5.97 -50.49 -1.31
CA GLY A 60 5.51 -51.88 -1.15
C GLY A 60 5.74 -52.62 0.15
N SER A 61 6.28 -52.13 1.25
CA SER A 61 6.50 -52.88 2.49
C SER A 61 5.58 -52.45 3.66
N ASN A 62 5.15 -53.45 4.42
CA ASN A 62 4.13 -53.38 5.48
C ASN A 62 4.37 -52.26 6.53
N TYR A 63 3.33 -51.48 6.78
CA TYR A 63 3.25 -50.38 7.72
C TYR A 63 3.58 -50.71 9.18
N ALA A 64 3.36 -51.98 9.59
CA ALA A 64 3.56 -52.42 10.97
C ALA A 64 5.03 -52.65 11.36
N ASP A 65 5.88 -53.02 10.42
CA ASP A 65 7.29 -53.32 10.68
C ASP A 65 8.18 -52.06 10.69
N LEU A 66 7.70 -50.97 10.07
CA LEU A 66 8.46 -49.72 9.99
C LEU A 66 8.49 -48.93 11.31
N MET A 67 7.45 -49.10 12.14
CA MET A 67 7.34 -48.31 13.39
C MET A 67 8.23 -48.83 14.53
N GLN A 68 8.81 -50.03 14.42
CA GLN A 68 9.66 -50.61 15.50
C GLN A 68 11.18 -50.48 15.29
N GLY A 69 11.64 -49.98 14.13
CA GLY A 69 13.07 -49.97 13.82
C GLY A 69 13.64 -48.76 13.08
N MET A 70 12.89 -47.70 12.86
CA MET A 70 13.37 -46.59 12.05
C MET A 70 14.42 -45.72 12.73
N ASN A 71 15.61 -45.71 12.14
CA ASN A 71 16.60 -44.63 12.32
C ASN A 71 16.20 -43.44 11.43
N ILE A 72 16.15 -42.27 11.99
CA ILE A 72 15.72 -40.99 11.32
C ILE A 72 16.54 -40.70 10.06
N GLN A 73 17.74 -41.28 9.92
CA GLN A 73 18.61 -41.08 8.76
C GLN A 73 18.08 -41.73 7.46
N ASP A 74 17.17 -42.71 7.55
CA ASP A 74 16.61 -43.38 6.38
C ASP A 74 15.42 -42.67 5.74
N LEU A 75 14.90 -41.64 6.39
CA LEU A 75 13.73 -40.85 5.93
C LEU A 75 14.09 -39.81 4.88
N PHE A 76 15.37 -39.50 4.67
CA PHE A 76 15.82 -38.48 3.73
C PHE A 76 16.83 -39.06 2.73
N PRO A 77 16.40 -39.49 1.52
CA PRO A 77 17.31 -39.94 0.48
C PRO A 77 18.06 -38.76 -0.12
N GLY A 78 19.25 -38.50 0.41
CA GLY A 78 20.13 -37.45 -0.09
C GLY A 78 21.04 -36.94 1.01
N GLY A 79 21.90 -37.84 1.56
CA GLY A 79 23.09 -37.59 2.39
C GLY A 79 23.33 -36.16 2.94
N MET A 80 22.43 -35.64 3.73
CA MET A 80 22.71 -34.40 4.50
C MET A 80 23.54 -34.76 5.72
N ASN A 81 24.74 -34.22 5.82
CA ASN A 81 25.62 -34.36 6.97
C ASN A 81 25.02 -33.65 8.21
N MET A 82 25.35 -34.16 9.40
CA MET A 82 24.87 -33.63 10.69
C MET A 82 25.22 -32.13 10.89
N ASP A 83 26.29 -31.66 10.26
CA ASP A 83 26.70 -30.23 10.26
C ASP A 83 25.78 -29.35 9.41
N ASP A 84 25.18 -29.86 8.32
CA ASP A 84 24.19 -29.17 7.52
C ASP A 84 22.86 -29.03 8.27
N MET A 85 22.48 -30.00 9.10
CA MET A 85 21.31 -29.95 9.97
C MET A 85 21.45 -28.90 11.08
N MET A 86 22.65 -28.72 11.65
CA MET A 86 22.90 -27.65 12.64
C MET A 86 22.86 -26.26 12.03
N ASN A 87 23.27 -26.11 10.77
CA ASN A 87 23.17 -24.84 10.05
C ASN A 87 21.72 -24.49 9.69
N VAL A 88 20.90 -25.47 9.38
CA VAL A 88 19.45 -25.29 9.14
C VAL A 88 18.72 -24.87 10.42
N GLN A 89 19.12 -25.38 11.60
CA GLN A 89 18.54 -24.99 12.89
C GLN A 89 18.76 -23.51 13.22
N ASN A 90 19.85 -22.91 12.77
CA ASN A 90 20.10 -21.45 12.95
C ASN A 90 19.38 -20.58 11.92
N GLN A 91 18.83 -21.15 10.85
CA GLN A 91 18.07 -20.46 9.80
C GLN A 91 16.55 -20.62 9.94
N ILE A 92 16.06 -21.45 10.88
CA ILE A 92 14.63 -21.58 11.15
C ILE A 92 14.16 -20.30 11.85
N PRO A 93 13.29 -19.50 11.23
CA PRO A 93 12.75 -18.30 11.88
C PRO A 93 12.06 -18.72 13.20
N LYS A 94 12.32 -17.97 14.27
CA LYS A 94 11.62 -18.17 15.55
C LYS A 94 10.12 -18.24 15.27
N ARG A 95 9.49 -19.33 15.72
CA ARG A 95 8.08 -19.71 15.63
C ARG A 95 7.16 -18.55 15.26
N GLN A 96 6.76 -18.44 13.99
CA GLN A 96 5.70 -17.53 13.59
C GLN A 96 4.38 -18.23 13.90
N LYS A 97 3.74 -17.72 14.92
CA LYS A 97 2.49 -18.28 15.43
C LYS A 97 1.34 -17.70 14.61
N LEU A 98 0.54 -18.55 13.95
CA LEU A 98 -0.73 -18.18 13.34
C LEU A 98 -1.80 -18.04 14.42
N LYS A 99 -2.54 -16.93 14.41
CA LYS A 99 -3.75 -16.82 15.24
C LYS A 99 -4.79 -17.80 14.72
N LYS A 100 -5.29 -18.68 15.58
CA LYS A 100 -6.30 -19.68 15.23
C LYS A 100 -7.60 -18.98 14.85
N LYS A 101 -8.20 -19.29 13.69
CA LYS A 101 -9.60 -18.94 13.40
C LYS A 101 -10.45 -19.59 14.48
N VAL A 102 -11.07 -18.80 15.35
CA VAL A 102 -12.04 -19.30 16.33
C VAL A 102 -13.25 -19.73 15.53
N LYS A 103 -13.59 -21.03 15.57
CA LYS A 103 -14.88 -21.49 15.03
C LYS A 103 -15.98 -20.80 15.81
N ASP A 104 -16.95 -20.28 15.08
CA ASP A 104 -18.15 -19.63 15.59
C ASP A 104 -18.81 -20.44 16.69
N ASP A 105 -18.56 -20.06 17.92
CA ASP A 105 -19.46 -20.19 19.05
C ASP A 105 -18.98 -19.18 20.09
N GLU A 106 -19.72 -18.06 20.20
CA GLU A 106 -19.63 -17.08 21.27
C GLU A 106 -18.38 -16.15 21.37
N LYS A 107 -18.03 -15.45 20.29
CA LYS A 107 -17.52 -14.07 20.45
C LYS A 107 -18.20 -13.22 19.38
N VAL A 108 -19.01 -12.28 19.84
CA VAL A 108 -19.46 -11.15 19.04
C VAL A 108 -18.21 -10.42 18.60
N GLN A 109 -17.69 -10.80 17.43
CA GLN A 109 -16.69 -9.99 16.74
C GLN A 109 -17.34 -8.62 16.51
N PRO A 110 -16.63 -7.50 16.62
CA PRO A 110 -17.18 -6.27 16.10
C PRO A 110 -17.45 -6.53 14.62
N GLU A 111 -18.70 -6.86 14.30
CA GLU A 111 -19.20 -6.86 12.94
C GLU A 111 -18.69 -5.55 12.35
N PHE A 112 -18.11 -5.62 11.15
CA PHE A 112 -17.75 -4.43 10.39
C PHE A 112 -19.05 -3.68 10.13
N ASP A 113 -19.44 -2.88 11.13
CA ASP A 113 -20.74 -2.25 11.18
C ASP A 113 -20.79 -1.19 10.09
N ILE A 114 -21.71 -1.35 9.14
CA ILE A 114 -21.99 -0.39 8.07
C ILE A 114 -22.12 1.03 8.65
N LYS A 115 -22.60 1.17 9.87
CA LYS A 115 -22.73 2.44 10.59
C LYS A 115 -21.41 3.13 10.85
N ASN A 116 -20.30 2.39 10.88
CA ASN A 116 -18.96 2.93 11.10
C ASN A 116 -18.28 3.38 9.81
N ILE A 117 -18.85 3.06 8.63
CA ILE A 117 -18.30 3.53 7.33
C ILE A 117 -18.76 4.97 7.12
N PRO A 118 -17.82 5.95 7.04
CA PRO A 118 -18.20 7.33 6.83
C PRO A 118 -18.91 7.51 5.48
N ALA A 119 -20.02 8.23 5.48
CA ALA A 119 -20.71 8.58 4.23
C ALA A 119 -19.75 9.31 3.25
N PRO A 120 -19.93 9.19 1.93
CA PRO A 120 -18.99 9.72 0.92
C PRO A 120 -18.64 11.19 1.10
N HIS A 121 -19.60 12.04 1.49
CA HIS A 121 -19.35 13.46 1.74
C HIS A 121 -18.48 13.71 2.98
N ILE A 122 -18.65 12.90 4.04
CA ILE A 122 -17.81 12.97 5.24
C ILE A 122 -16.39 12.49 4.92
N LEU A 123 -16.25 11.39 4.15
CA LEU A 123 -14.96 10.89 3.72
C LEU A 123 -14.23 11.90 2.84
N LYS A 124 -14.95 12.53 1.88
CA LYS A 124 -14.38 13.63 1.07
C LYS A 124 -13.93 14.79 1.95
N ALA A 125 -14.76 15.25 2.89
CA ALA A 125 -14.40 16.36 3.80
C ALA A 125 -13.13 16.03 4.62
N LYS A 126 -13.02 14.81 5.14
CA LYS A 126 -11.78 14.36 5.82
C LYS A 126 -10.58 14.31 4.87
N LEU A 127 -10.74 13.91 3.62
CA LEU A 127 -9.68 13.94 2.61
C LEU A 127 -9.26 15.38 2.28
N ASP A 128 -10.19 16.34 2.26
CA ASP A 128 -9.92 17.77 2.01
C ASP A 128 -8.97 18.37 3.06
N GLU A 129 -8.95 17.84 4.28
CA GLU A 129 -8.03 18.28 5.34
C GLU A 129 -6.55 17.93 5.06
N TYR A 130 -6.30 16.96 4.18
CA TYR A 130 -4.95 16.45 3.89
C TYR A 130 -4.53 16.64 2.44
N VAL A 131 -5.46 16.61 1.49
CA VAL A 131 -5.18 16.65 0.04
C VAL A 131 -5.76 17.89 -0.57
N ILE A 132 -4.91 18.75 -1.13
CA ILE A 132 -5.30 19.99 -1.80
C ILE A 132 -5.77 19.71 -3.22
N GLY A 133 -6.86 20.37 -3.63
CA GLY A 133 -7.45 20.20 -4.96
C GLY A 133 -7.99 18.78 -5.17
N GLN A 134 -7.98 18.31 -6.41
CA GLN A 134 -8.41 16.95 -6.79
C GLN A 134 -9.86 16.64 -6.42
N ASP A 135 -10.76 17.63 -6.43
CA ASP A 135 -12.13 17.49 -5.92
C ASP A 135 -12.93 16.41 -6.58
N ARG A 136 -12.82 16.29 -7.92
CA ARG A 136 -13.49 15.25 -8.69
C ARG A 136 -12.96 13.86 -8.32
N ALA A 137 -11.66 13.71 -8.21
CA ALA A 137 -11.01 12.46 -7.83
C ALA A 137 -11.40 12.04 -6.41
N LYS A 138 -11.33 12.95 -5.43
CA LYS A 138 -11.73 12.69 -4.04
C LYS A 138 -13.20 12.27 -3.94
N LYS A 139 -14.10 12.93 -4.69
CA LYS A 139 -15.52 12.55 -4.74
C LYS A 139 -15.71 11.14 -5.31
N ALA A 140 -15.07 10.84 -6.45
CA ALA A 140 -15.20 9.53 -7.10
C ALA A 140 -14.66 8.40 -6.21
N ILE A 141 -13.48 8.59 -5.62
CA ILE A 141 -12.88 7.61 -4.70
C ILE A 141 -13.73 7.42 -3.44
N ALA A 142 -14.24 8.52 -2.83
CA ALA A 142 -15.08 8.42 -1.65
C ALA A 142 -16.35 7.60 -1.90
N VAL A 143 -16.99 7.77 -3.06
CA VAL A 143 -18.16 6.99 -3.47
C VAL A 143 -17.77 5.52 -3.74
N ALA A 144 -16.71 5.29 -4.49
CA ALA A 144 -16.25 3.95 -4.84
C ALA A 144 -15.92 3.11 -3.60
N VAL A 145 -15.16 3.70 -2.67
CA VAL A 145 -14.77 3.05 -1.41
C VAL A 145 -15.97 2.80 -0.50
N TYR A 146 -16.87 3.76 -0.39
CA TYR A 146 -18.10 3.57 0.37
C TYR A 146 -18.94 2.40 -0.17
N ASN A 147 -19.09 2.33 -1.50
CA ASN A 147 -19.82 1.24 -2.14
C ASN A 147 -19.12 -0.12 -1.95
N HIS A 148 -17.77 -0.13 -2.04
CA HIS A 148 -16.99 -1.34 -1.78
C HIS A 148 -17.23 -1.87 -0.36
N TYR A 149 -17.09 -1.04 0.67
CA TYR A 149 -17.28 -1.51 2.04
C TYR A 149 -18.73 -1.80 2.38
N LYS A 150 -19.70 -1.14 1.73
CA LYS A 150 -21.09 -1.56 1.81
C LYS A 150 -21.28 -2.99 1.28
N ARG A 151 -20.70 -3.31 0.14
CA ARG A 151 -20.73 -4.66 -0.42
C ARG A 151 -20.12 -5.68 0.55
N VAL A 152 -18.95 -5.36 1.11
CA VAL A 152 -18.27 -6.24 2.10
C VAL A 152 -19.12 -6.46 3.34
N ALA A 153 -19.82 -5.44 3.82
CA ALA A 153 -20.63 -5.52 5.04
C ALA A 153 -21.99 -6.19 4.84
N THR A 154 -22.57 -6.12 3.64
CA THR A 154 -23.90 -6.67 3.36
C THR A 154 -23.91 -8.13 2.94
N ASN A 155 -22.82 -8.81 2.80
CA ASN A 155 -22.53 -10.20 2.41
C ASN A 155 -23.74 -11.10 1.96
N THR A 156 -24.95 -10.58 1.97
CA THR A 156 -26.23 -11.26 1.76
C THR A 156 -27.23 -10.30 1.11
N MET A 157 -27.06 -9.97 -0.15
CA MET A 157 -28.22 -9.52 -0.92
C MET A 157 -28.73 -10.73 -1.68
N ASP A 158 -29.78 -11.35 -1.15
CA ASP A 158 -30.32 -12.62 -1.57
C ASP A 158 -30.73 -12.70 -3.06
N ASP A 159 -30.90 -11.56 -3.74
CA ASP A 159 -31.37 -11.51 -5.12
C ASP A 159 -30.42 -10.80 -6.11
N ILE A 160 -29.42 -10.03 -5.65
CA ILE A 160 -28.55 -9.24 -6.55
C ILE A 160 -27.09 -9.30 -6.06
N GLU A 161 -26.23 -9.90 -6.84
CA GLU A 161 -24.79 -9.90 -6.61
C GLU A 161 -24.20 -8.54 -7.01
N ILE A 162 -23.54 -7.85 -6.08
CA ILE A 162 -22.81 -6.60 -6.36
C ILE A 162 -21.39 -6.96 -6.74
N GLU A 163 -21.03 -6.69 -7.99
CA GLU A 163 -19.68 -6.94 -8.51
C GLU A 163 -18.60 -6.12 -7.80
N LYS A 164 -17.39 -6.68 -7.77
CA LYS A 164 -16.21 -6.02 -7.22
C LYS A 164 -15.81 -4.83 -8.08
N SER A 165 -15.65 -3.66 -7.46
CA SER A 165 -15.34 -2.41 -8.15
C SER A 165 -13.94 -1.91 -7.77
N ASN A 166 -12.90 -2.42 -8.48
CA ASN A 166 -11.55 -1.92 -8.32
C ASN A 166 -11.38 -0.58 -9.05
N ILE A 167 -10.34 0.17 -8.67
CA ILE A 167 -10.15 1.56 -9.10
C ILE A 167 -8.87 1.69 -9.93
N LEU A 168 -8.95 2.37 -11.07
CA LEU A 168 -7.80 2.83 -11.84
C LEU A 168 -7.60 4.32 -11.61
N MET A 169 -6.42 4.71 -11.09
CA MET A 169 -6.03 6.11 -10.87
C MET A 169 -5.04 6.55 -11.93
N ILE A 170 -5.41 7.55 -12.72
CA ILE A 170 -4.58 8.12 -13.78
C ILE A 170 -4.20 9.55 -13.41
N GLY A 171 -2.92 9.89 -13.51
CA GLY A 171 -2.48 11.26 -13.27
C GLY A 171 -0.97 11.41 -13.23
N PRO A 172 -0.43 12.59 -13.49
CA PRO A 172 1.00 12.82 -13.61
C PRO A 172 1.78 12.43 -12.35
N THR A 173 3.09 12.24 -12.53
CA THR A 173 3.97 11.94 -11.39
C THR A 173 3.94 13.09 -10.37
N GLY A 174 3.84 12.74 -9.09
CA GLY A 174 3.83 13.73 -8.01
C GLY A 174 2.52 14.50 -7.82
N CYS A 175 1.41 14.12 -8.49
CA CYS A 175 0.08 14.73 -8.28
C CYS A 175 -0.63 14.24 -7.01
N GLY A 176 -0.07 13.28 -6.28
CA GLY A 176 -0.58 12.82 -4.99
C GLY A 176 -1.34 11.49 -5.00
N LYS A 177 -1.27 10.64 -6.04
CA LYS A 177 -1.95 9.33 -6.12
C LYS A 177 -1.72 8.48 -4.88
N THR A 178 -0.47 8.12 -4.63
CA THR A 178 -0.06 7.28 -3.49
C THR A 178 -0.40 7.92 -2.14
N TYR A 179 -0.27 9.26 -2.03
CA TYR A 179 -0.59 9.99 -0.80
C TYR A 179 -2.09 9.97 -0.49
N LEU A 180 -2.94 10.09 -1.52
CA LEU A 180 -4.39 10.02 -1.38
C LEU A 180 -4.83 8.65 -0.89
N VAL A 181 -4.28 7.56 -1.44
CA VAL A 181 -4.59 6.18 -1.00
C VAL A 181 -4.09 5.93 0.43
N LYS A 182 -2.88 6.38 0.79
CA LYS A 182 -2.37 6.29 2.17
C LYS A 182 -3.27 7.02 3.17
N THR A 183 -3.72 8.21 2.80
CA THR A 183 -4.63 9.00 3.63
C THR A 183 -5.99 8.31 3.78
N LEU A 184 -6.52 7.77 2.69
CA LEU A 184 -7.77 7.02 2.66
C LEU A 184 -7.72 5.80 3.59
N ALA A 185 -6.71 4.94 3.46
CA ALA A 185 -6.55 3.74 4.28
C ALA A 185 -6.46 4.08 5.78
N ARG A 186 -5.71 5.15 6.12
CA ARG A 186 -5.61 5.64 7.49
C ARG A 186 -6.95 6.17 8.04
N LEU A 187 -7.75 6.87 7.21
CA LEU A 187 -9.07 7.40 7.63
C LEU A 187 -10.11 6.31 7.84
N LEU A 188 -9.93 5.17 7.18
CA LEU A 188 -10.80 4.00 7.27
C LEU A 188 -10.31 2.98 8.31
N ASP A 189 -9.10 3.17 8.84
CA ASP A 189 -8.41 2.22 9.73
C ASP A 189 -8.32 0.80 9.16
N VAL A 190 -7.92 0.71 7.88
CA VAL A 190 -7.74 -0.58 7.20
C VAL A 190 -6.28 -0.80 6.80
N PRO A 191 -5.81 -2.05 6.77
CA PRO A 191 -4.45 -2.36 6.33
C PRO A 191 -4.25 -1.98 4.86
N LEU A 192 -3.06 -1.46 4.55
CA LEU A 192 -2.69 -1.01 3.22
C LEU A 192 -1.36 -1.66 2.81
N ALA A 193 -1.38 -2.37 1.69
CA ALA A 193 -0.16 -2.76 0.99
C ALA A 193 0.08 -1.85 -0.21
N ILE A 194 1.33 -1.43 -0.39
CA ILE A 194 1.77 -0.66 -1.56
C ILE A 194 2.85 -1.45 -2.27
N THR A 195 2.68 -1.64 -3.56
CA THR A 195 3.66 -2.31 -4.42
C THR A 195 3.81 -1.55 -5.72
N ASP A 196 4.97 -1.73 -6.35
CA ASP A 196 5.27 -1.19 -7.67
C ASP A 196 5.04 -2.30 -8.70
N ALA A 197 4.27 -2.03 -9.77
CA ALA A 197 3.99 -3.01 -10.81
C ALA A 197 5.27 -3.48 -11.53
N THR A 198 6.32 -2.65 -11.57
CA THR A 198 7.59 -2.99 -12.22
C THR A 198 8.40 -4.04 -11.45
N SER A 199 8.13 -4.22 -10.16
CA SER A 199 8.76 -5.26 -9.34
C SER A 199 8.11 -6.64 -9.54
N LEU A 200 6.90 -6.68 -10.10
CA LEU A 200 6.14 -7.91 -10.28
C LEU A 200 6.55 -8.64 -11.54
N THR A 201 6.66 -9.96 -11.44
CA THR A 201 6.99 -10.86 -12.55
C THR A 201 6.08 -12.07 -12.59
N GLU A 202 6.01 -12.73 -13.74
CA GLU A 202 5.38 -14.05 -13.86
C GLU A 202 6.10 -15.05 -12.94
N ALA A 203 5.34 -15.95 -12.31
CA ALA A 203 5.88 -16.95 -11.39
C ALA A 203 7.04 -17.78 -12.02
N GLY A 204 8.16 -17.85 -11.30
CA GLY A 204 9.38 -18.57 -11.72
C GLY A 204 10.45 -17.71 -12.39
N TYR A 205 10.24 -16.40 -12.55
CA TYR A 205 11.26 -15.45 -13.00
C TYR A 205 11.83 -14.65 -11.82
N ILE A 206 12.94 -13.95 -12.06
CA ILE A 206 13.58 -13.08 -11.06
C ILE A 206 12.70 -11.85 -10.83
N GLY A 207 12.16 -11.71 -9.63
CA GLY A 207 11.29 -10.63 -9.21
C GLY A 207 10.33 -11.08 -8.11
N ASP A 208 9.43 -10.20 -7.69
CA ASP A 208 8.36 -10.52 -6.75
C ASP A 208 7.24 -11.26 -7.48
N ASP A 209 6.84 -12.42 -6.97
CA ASP A 209 5.64 -13.10 -7.47
C ASP A 209 4.39 -12.21 -7.28
N ILE A 210 3.42 -12.34 -8.17
CA ILE A 210 2.17 -11.54 -8.12
C ILE A 210 1.45 -11.71 -6.77
N GLU A 211 1.46 -12.92 -6.19
CA GLU A 211 0.87 -13.17 -4.88
C GLU A 211 1.63 -12.52 -3.71
N SER A 212 2.88 -12.08 -3.90
CA SER A 212 3.65 -11.34 -2.89
C SER A 212 2.94 -10.06 -2.42
N VAL A 213 2.10 -9.49 -3.29
CA VAL A 213 1.29 -8.30 -2.98
C VAL A 213 0.33 -8.58 -1.82
N VAL A 214 -0.27 -9.79 -1.81
CA VAL A 214 -1.18 -10.23 -0.74
C VAL A 214 -0.39 -10.55 0.54
N SER A 215 0.84 -11.10 0.42
CA SER A 215 1.74 -11.30 1.57
C SER A 215 2.10 -9.98 2.25
N LYS A 216 2.37 -8.92 1.46
CA LYS A 216 2.62 -7.57 1.98
C LYS A 216 1.40 -7.02 2.73
N LEU A 217 0.18 -7.30 2.25
CA LEU A 217 -1.04 -6.90 2.92
C LEU A 217 -1.25 -7.67 4.23
N LEU A 218 -0.99 -8.98 4.24
CA LEU A 218 -1.04 -9.79 5.45
C LEU A 218 -0.06 -9.27 6.52
N ALA A 219 1.15 -8.92 6.12
CA ALA A 219 2.13 -8.31 7.02
C ALA A 219 1.64 -6.96 7.57
N ALA A 220 1.02 -6.12 6.73
CA ALA A 220 0.43 -4.84 7.14
C ALA A 220 -0.79 -5.00 8.07
N ALA A 221 -1.42 -6.17 8.06
CA ALA A 221 -2.52 -6.55 8.94
C ALA A 221 -2.05 -7.29 10.22
N ASP A 222 -0.76 -7.24 10.56
CA ASP A 222 -0.17 -7.96 11.70
C ASP A 222 -0.42 -9.49 11.66
N ASN A 223 -0.44 -10.06 10.45
CA ASN A 223 -0.75 -11.47 10.16
C ASN A 223 -2.18 -11.90 10.56
N ASP A 224 -3.10 -10.95 10.67
CA ASP A 224 -4.52 -11.20 10.85
C ASP A 224 -5.18 -11.34 9.48
N THR A 225 -5.67 -12.55 9.16
CA THR A 225 -6.26 -12.88 7.85
C THR A 225 -7.57 -12.15 7.61
N GLU A 226 -8.44 -12.05 8.62
CA GLU A 226 -9.74 -11.38 8.48
C GLU A 226 -9.59 -9.89 8.25
N ARG A 227 -8.61 -9.29 8.94
CA ARG A 227 -8.27 -7.90 8.76
C ARG A 227 -7.62 -7.66 7.39
N ALA A 228 -6.75 -8.57 6.92
CA ALA A 228 -6.14 -8.51 5.59
C ALA A 228 -7.18 -8.61 4.46
N GLU A 229 -8.15 -9.52 4.58
CA GLU A 229 -9.23 -9.72 3.61
C GLU A 229 -10.11 -8.47 3.39
N ARG A 230 -10.08 -7.49 4.32
CA ARG A 230 -10.78 -6.20 4.23
C ARG A 230 -9.86 -5.02 3.93
N GLY A 231 -8.62 -5.30 3.59
CA GLY A 231 -7.60 -4.29 3.33
C GLY A 231 -7.66 -3.67 1.94
N ILE A 232 -6.72 -2.77 1.71
CA ILE A 232 -6.51 -2.09 0.42
C ILE A 232 -5.15 -2.49 -0.12
N ILE A 233 -5.08 -2.85 -1.40
CA ILE A 233 -3.84 -3.03 -2.15
C ILE A 233 -3.72 -1.91 -3.18
N PHE A 234 -2.64 -1.15 -3.09
CA PHE A 234 -2.30 -0.13 -4.08
C PHE A 234 -1.12 -0.59 -4.93
N ILE A 235 -1.36 -0.75 -6.23
CA ILE A 235 -0.34 -1.11 -7.22
C ILE A 235 0.01 0.17 -7.98
N ASP A 236 1.20 0.73 -7.71
CA ASP A 236 1.68 1.94 -8.40
C ASP A 236 2.39 1.56 -9.72
N GLU A 237 2.59 2.55 -10.59
CA GLU A 237 3.28 2.42 -11.88
C GLU A 237 2.67 1.37 -12.82
N ILE A 238 1.35 1.15 -12.76
CA ILE A 238 0.66 0.16 -13.58
C ILE A 238 0.80 0.40 -15.10
N ASP A 239 1.05 1.63 -15.50
CA ASP A 239 1.32 2.01 -16.89
C ASP A 239 2.62 1.41 -17.45
N LYS A 240 3.54 0.99 -16.59
CA LYS A 240 4.82 0.41 -16.99
C LYS A 240 4.71 -1.04 -17.46
N ILE A 241 3.65 -1.73 -17.07
CA ILE A 241 3.35 -3.08 -17.54
C ILE A 241 2.44 -3.09 -18.79
N ALA A 242 2.20 -1.93 -19.41
CA ALA A 242 1.52 -1.85 -20.68
C ALA A 242 2.36 -2.51 -21.79
N LYS A 243 1.68 -3.24 -22.71
CA LYS A 243 2.33 -3.91 -23.83
C LYS A 243 3.03 -2.92 -24.75
N LYS A 244 4.32 -3.12 -24.99
CA LYS A 244 5.10 -2.31 -25.93
C LYS A 244 4.78 -2.69 -27.36
N LYS A 245 4.51 -1.70 -28.21
CA LYS A 245 4.07 -1.90 -29.60
C LYS A 245 5.03 -2.71 -30.51
N ASN A 246 6.31 -2.90 -30.13
CA ASN A 246 7.37 -3.45 -31.01
C ASN A 246 8.09 -4.68 -30.45
N THR A 247 7.53 -5.44 -29.53
CA THR A 247 8.17 -6.66 -29.00
C THR A 247 7.60 -7.90 -29.68
N THR A 248 8.44 -8.62 -30.45
CA THR A 248 8.15 -9.95 -31.01
C THR A 248 8.44 -11.09 -30.02
N ALA A 249 9.07 -10.80 -28.87
CA ALA A 249 9.38 -11.76 -27.83
C ALA A 249 8.26 -11.80 -26.76
N ARG A 250 8.10 -12.95 -26.08
CA ARG A 250 7.18 -13.09 -24.93
C ARG A 250 7.50 -12.03 -23.87
N ASP A 251 6.54 -11.18 -23.58
CA ASP A 251 6.69 -10.11 -22.60
C ASP A 251 6.34 -10.62 -21.20
N VAL A 252 7.35 -11.11 -20.48
CA VAL A 252 7.20 -11.69 -19.13
C VAL A 252 7.02 -10.64 -18.03
N SER A 253 7.24 -9.38 -18.32
CA SER A 253 7.14 -8.24 -17.40
C SER A 253 5.97 -7.30 -17.69
N GLY A 254 5.28 -7.44 -18.79
CA GLY A 254 4.18 -6.59 -19.22
C GLY A 254 2.85 -7.33 -19.27
N GLU A 255 2.49 -7.88 -20.43
CA GLU A 255 1.21 -8.57 -20.65
C GLU A 255 1.00 -9.76 -19.70
N SER A 256 2.04 -10.55 -19.41
CA SER A 256 1.95 -11.69 -18.49
C SER A 256 1.62 -11.25 -17.08
N VAL A 257 2.15 -10.11 -16.61
CA VAL A 257 1.84 -9.57 -15.28
C VAL A 257 0.40 -9.06 -15.22
N GLN A 258 -0.08 -8.39 -16.29
CA GLN A 258 -1.49 -7.99 -16.38
C GLN A 258 -2.42 -9.22 -16.28
N GLN A 259 -2.12 -10.30 -16.99
CA GLN A 259 -2.90 -11.55 -16.96
C GLN A 259 -2.85 -12.21 -15.58
N GLY A 260 -1.67 -12.24 -14.94
CA GLY A 260 -1.51 -12.82 -13.60
C GLY A 260 -2.29 -12.06 -12.53
N LEU A 261 -2.37 -10.74 -12.63
CA LEU A 261 -3.15 -9.91 -11.71
C LEU A 261 -4.67 -10.11 -11.83
N LEU A 262 -5.17 -10.62 -12.96
CA LEU A 262 -6.62 -10.83 -13.17
C LEU A 262 -7.24 -11.68 -12.06
N LYS A 263 -6.60 -12.78 -11.66
CA LYS A 263 -7.10 -13.66 -10.60
C LYS A 263 -7.32 -12.92 -9.28
N LEU A 264 -6.39 -12.04 -8.91
CA LEU A 264 -6.48 -11.25 -7.69
C LEU A 264 -7.58 -10.18 -7.79
N LEU A 265 -7.68 -9.52 -8.95
CA LEU A 265 -8.68 -8.49 -9.20
C LEU A 265 -10.10 -9.05 -9.25
N GLU A 266 -10.30 -10.23 -9.79
CA GLU A 266 -11.58 -10.94 -9.83
C GLU A 266 -12.01 -11.42 -8.46
N GLY A 267 -11.07 -11.89 -7.67
CA GLY A 267 -11.28 -12.47 -6.35
C GLY A 267 -11.08 -13.99 -6.37
N SER A 268 -10.07 -14.43 -5.66
CA SER A 268 -9.67 -15.83 -5.54
C SER A 268 -9.06 -16.11 -4.18
N GLU A 269 -9.06 -17.36 -3.79
CA GLU A 269 -8.28 -17.82 -2.65
C GLU A 269 -6.81 -17.99 -3.06
N VAL A 270 -5.91 -17.38 -2.30
CA VAL A 270 -4.48 -17.36 -2.56
C VAL A 270 -3.72 -17.85 -1.34
N GLU A 271 -2.81 -18.81 -1.53
CA GLU A 271 -1.91 -19.26 -0.46
C GLU A 271 -0.67 -18.36 -0.42
N VAL A 272 -0.45 -17.70 0.72
CA VAL A 272 0.65 -16.78 0.92
C VAL A 272 1.49 -17.15 2.14
N PRO A 273 2.83 -16.93 2.10
CA PRO A 273 3.70 -17.19 3.23
C PRO A 273 3.52 -16.14 4.33
N VAL A 274 3.51 -16.58 5.58
CA VAL A 274 3.39 -15.70 6.74
C VAL A 274 4.75 -15.10 7.09
N GLY A 275 4.86 -13.76 7.01
CA GLY A 275 6.10 -13.05 7.35
C GLY A 275 7.23 -13.18 6.33
N ALA A 276 6.93 -13.67 5.11
CA ALA A 276 7.87 -13.71 4.00
C ALA A 276 7.18 -13.27 2.71
N THR A 277 7.95 -12.79 1.73
CA THR A 277 7.42 -12.37 0.42
C THR A 277 7.49 -13.48 -0.62
N SER A 278 8.31 -14.51 -0.41
CA SER A 278 8.50 -15.62 -1.35
C SER A 278 7.93 -16.91 -0.81
N LYS A 279 7.21 -17.65 -1.66
CA LYS A 279 6.70 -19.00 -1.36
C LYS A 279 7.80 -20.05 -1.11
N ASN A 280 9.03 -19.76 -1.54
CA ASN A 280 10.18 -20.63 -1.32
C ASN A 280 10.74 -20.56 0.10
N ALA A 281 10.32 -19.56 0.90
CA ALA A 281 10.69 -19.51 2.31
C ALA A 281 10.05 -20.66 3.08
N MET A 282 10.79 -21.27 4.00
CA MET A 282 10.30 -22.34 4.89
C MET A 282 9.44 -21.76 6.03
N VAL A 283 8.33 -21.09 5.66
CA VAL A 283 7.40 -20.46 6.58
C VAL A 283 5.98 -20.99 6.36
N PRO A 284 5.10 -20.90 7.36
CA PRO A 284 3.71 -21.31 7.23
C PRO A 284 3.01 -20.63 6.06
N LEU A 285 2.15 -21.36 5.36
CA LEU A 285 1.26 -20.82 4.34
C LEU A 285 -0.13 -20.62 4.92
N VAL A 286 -0.73 -19.48 4.61
CA VAL A 286 -2.12 -19.17 4.95
C VAL A 286 -2.88 -18.84 3.68
N THR A 287 -4.17 -19.23 3.64
CA THR A 287 -5.07 -18.88 2.53
C THR A 287 -5.77 -17.58 2.84
N ILE A 288 -5.75 -16.65 1.89
CA ILE A 288 -6.43 -15.35 1.94
C ILE A 288 -7.40 -15.27 0.77
N ASP A 289 -8.63 -14.88 1.06
CA ASP A 289 -9.66 -14.60 0.06
C ASP A 289 -9.55 -13.14 -0.41
N THR A 290 -9.27 -12.93 -1.69
CA THR A 290 -9.10 -11.59 -2.26
C THR A 290 -10.41 -10.93 -2.69
N ARG A 291 -11.57 -11.62 -2.58
CA ARG A 291 -12.89 -11.08 -3.00
C ARG A 291 -13.25 -9.76 -2.33
N ASN A 292 -12.88 -9.60 -1.08
CA ASN A 292 -13.20 -8.42 -0.27
C ASN A 292 -12.04 -7.42 -0.15
N ILE A 293 -10.89 -7.69 -0.76
CA ILE A 293 -9.77 -6.75 -0.84
C ILE A 293 -10.05 -5.72 -1.93
N LEU A 294 -9.89 -4.43 -1.61
CA LEU A 294 -10.00 -3.35 -2.59
C LEU A 294 -8.66 -3.16 -3.32
N PHE A 295 -8.66 -3.35 -4.61
CA PHE A 295 -7.50 -3.03 -5.44
C PHE A 295 -7.62 -1.63 -6.04
N ILE A 296 -6.56 -0.86 -5.92
CA ILE A 296 -6.41 0.46 -6.54
C ILE A 296 -5.13 0.42 -7.37
N CYS A 297 -5.23 0.56 -8.68
CA CYS A 297 -4.08 0.59 -9.59
C CYS A 297 -3.79 2.05 -9.95
N GLY A 298 -2.56 2.52 -9.77
CA GLY A 298 -2.14 3.88 -10.10
C GLY A 298 -1.10 3.93 -11.21
N GLY A 299 -1.23 4.87 -12.14
CA GLY A 299 -0.24 5.08 -13.19
C GLY A 299 -0.15 6.54 -13.64
N ALA A 300 1.00 6.89 -14.23
CA ALA A 300 1.20 8.21 -14.82
C ALA A 300 0.66 8.30 -16.24
N PHE A 301 0.70 7.20 -16.97
CA PHE A 301 0.25 7.07 -18.36
C PHE A 301 0.81 8.19 -19.27
N PRO A 302 2.14 8.30 -19.40
CA PRO A 302 2.73 9.26 -20.32
C PRO A 302 2.18 9.01 -21.73
N ASP A 303 2.01 10.08 -22.52
CA ASP A 303 1.43 10.04 -23.87
C ASP A 303 -0.06 9.67 -24.00
N LEU A 304 -0.74 9.27 -22.93
CA LEU A 304 -2.20 9.03 -22.97
C LEU A 304 -2.97 10.29 -23.38
N GLU A 305 -2.46 11.46 -22.96
CA GLU A 305 -3.00 12.77 -23.38
C GLU A 305 -2.99 12.90 -24.92
N ASN A 306 -1.93 12.49 -25.59
CA ASN A 306 -1.83 12.53 -27.04
C ASN A 306 -2.82 11.58 -27.70
N ILE A 307 -2.99 10.36 -27.17
CA ILE A 307 -3.97 9.37 -27.67
C ILE A 307 -5.40 9.93 -27.59
N VAL A 308 -5.75 10.54 -26.44
CA VAL A 308 -7.07 11.16 -26.25
C VAL A 308 -7.27 12.33 -27.22
N LYS A 309 -6.24 13.19 -27.41
CA LYS A 309 -6.27 14.30 -28.37
C LYS A 309 -6.49 13.80 -29.80
N GLU A 310 -5.75 12.79 -30.23
CA GLU A 310 -5.90 12.18 -31.55
C GLU A 310 -7.32 11.65 -31.78
N ARG A 311 -7.89 10.92 -30.81
CA ARG A 311 -9.26 10.43 -30.91
C ARG A 311 -10.28 11.56 -31.04
N LEU A 312 -10.16 12.61 -30.20
CA LEU A 312 -11.09 13.74 -30.21
C LEU A 312 -10.99 14.58 -31.48
N THR A 313 -9.80 14.66 -32.10
CA THR A 313 -9.59 15.40 -33.34
C THR A 313 -9.94 14.58 -34.58
N SER A 314 -9.77 13.27 -34.57
CA SER A 314 -10.09 12.39 -35.73
C SER A 314 -11.59 12.33 -36.04
N HIS A 315 -12.46 12.57 -35.05
CA HIS A 315 -13.92 12.59 -35.23
C HIS A 315 -14.46 13.93 -35.78
N SER A 316 -13.60 14.93 -35.98
CA SER A 316 -14.03 16.23 -36.49
C SER A 316 -13.92 16.27 -38.02
N SER A 317 -14.96 16.79 -38.68
CA SER A 317 -14.99 16.95 -40.15
C SER A 317 -13.87 17.88 -40.65
N ILE A 318 -13.37 17.59 -41.84
CA ILE A 318 -12.31 18.32 -42.55
C ILE A 318 -12.70 19.81 -42.68
N GLY A 319 -12.25 20.67 -41.81
CA GLY A 319 -12.52 22.12 -41.82
C GLY A 319 -12.43 22.78 -40.44
N PHE A 320 -12.78 22.04 -39.37
CA PHE A 320 -12.71 22.53 -37.98
C PHE A 320 -11.56 21.93 -37.17
N SER A 321 -10.71 21.09 -37.79
CA SER A 321 -9.65 20.34 -37.11
C SER A 321 -8.56 21.23 -36.49
N ALA A 322 -8.26 22.40 -37.06
CA ALA A 322 -7.25 23.30 -36.56
C ALA A 322 -7.73 24.01 -35.27
N GLU A 323 -8.93 24.58 -35.28
CA GLU A 323 -9.50 25.27 -34.10
C GLU A 323 -9.77 24.32 -32.93
N LEU A 324 -10.15 23.06 -33.22
CA LEU A 324 -10.35 22.04 -32.20
C LEU A 324 -9.02 21.54 -31.63
N LYS A 325 -7.97 21.46 -32.45
CA LYS A 325 -6.64 21.07 -32.00
C LYS A 325 -6.08 22.10 -31.02
N ASP A 326 -6.19 23.40 -31.33
CA ASP A 326 -5.78 24.49 -30.44
C ASP A 326 -6.57 24.49 -29.12
N LYS A 327 -7.89 24.19 -29.18
CA LYS A 327 -8.75 24.08 -27.99
C LYS A 327 -8.35 22.92 -27.08
N TYR A 328 -8.01 21.77 -27.64
CA TYR A 328 -7.60 20.60 -26.87
C TYR A 328 -6.15 20.68 -26.37
N ASP A 329 -5.29 21.43 -27.05
CA ASP A 329 -3.93 21.70 -26.59
C ASP A 329 -3.89 22.60 -25.35
N GLN A 330 -4.91 23.41 -25.17
CA GLN A 330 -5.06 24.26 -23.96
C GLN A 330 -5.85 23.59 -22.83
N ASP A 331 -6.50 22.43 -23.06
CA ASP A 331 -7.29 21.74 -22.05
C ASP A 331 -6.40 20.91 -21.12
N ARG A 332 -6.07 21.49 -19.96
CA ARG A 332 -5.26 20.83 -18.91
C ARG A 332 -5.89 19.55 -18.36
N ASN A 333 -7.21 19.36 -18.56
CA ASN A 333 -7.96 18.23 -18.02
C ASN A 333 -8.34 17.20 -19.10
N ILE A 334 -7.66 17.19 -20.21
CA ILE A 334 -8.03 16.34 -21.35
C ILE A 334 -8.01 14.84 -20.97
N VAL A 335 -7.14 14.43 -20.06
CA VAL A 335 -7.07 13.05 -19.53
C VAL A 335 -8.38 12.67 -18.81
N SER A 336 -9.18 13.61 -18.35
CA SER A 336 -10.50 13.32 -17.76
C SER A 336 -11.50 12.75 -18.77
N LYS A 337 -11.21 12.87 -20.07
CA LYS A 337 -12.03 12.36 -21.18
C LYS A 337 -11.54 11.00 -21.67
N VAL A 338 -10.66 10.33 -20.93
CA VAL A 338 -10.13 9.00 -21.25
C VAL A 338 -11.24 7.97 -21.37
N THR A 339 -11.13 7.10 -22.37
CA THR A 339 -12.03 5.98 -22.61
C THR A 339 -11.28 4.64 -22.52
N ILE A 340 -12.01 3.55 -22.50
CA ILE A 340 -11.44 2.19 -22.53
C ILE A 340 -10.57 1.99 -23.80
N ASP A 341 -11.00 2.54 -24.93
CA ASP A 341 -10.27 2.42 -26.20
C ASP A 341 -8.92 3.17 -26.16
N ASP A 342 -8.86 4.30 -25.47
CA ASP A 342 -7.59 5.01 -25.26
C ASP A 342 -6.59 4.19 -24.43
N LEU A 343 -7.07 3.52 -23.37
CA LEU A 343 -6.24 2.64 -22.53
C LEU A 343 -5.77 1.39 -23.30
N ARG A 344 -6.62 0.84 -24.18
CA ARG A 344 -6.24 -0.24 -25.10
C ARG A 344 -5.19 0.23 -26.11
N ALA A 345 -5.36 1.41 -26.68
CA ALA A 345 -4.38 2.00 -27.59
C ALA A 345 -3.04 2.28 -26.89
N PHE A 346 -3.07 2.58 -25.59
CA PHE A 346 -1.87 2.73 -24.77
C PHE A 346 -1.12 1.41 -24.55
N GLY A 347 -1.82 0.25 -24.55
CA GLY A 347 -1.22 -1.08 -24.38
C GLY A 347 -1.73 -1.88 -23.20
N MET A 348 -2.83 -1.45 -22.57
CA MET A 348 -3.49 -2.23 -21.53
C MET A 348 -4.40 -3.29 -22.16
N ILE A 349 -4.42 -4.51 -21.61
CA ILE A 349 -5.29 -5.56 -22.11
C ILE A 349 -6.76 -5.32 -21.71
N PRO A 350 -7.72 -5.62 -22.60
CA PRO A 350 -9.14 -5.34 -22.36
C PRO A 350 -9.67 -5.99 -21.09
N GLU A 351 -9.27 -7.22 -20.81
CA GLU A 351 -9.66 -7.99 -19.64
C GLU A 351 -9.25 -7.30 -18.35
N PHE A 352 -8.02 -6.75 -18.33
CA PHE A 352 -7.48 -6.03 -17.18
C PHE A 352 -8.24 -4.72 -16.93
N ILE A 353 -8.51 -3.95 -17.99
CA ILE A 353 -9.29 -2.72 -17.90
C ILE A 353 -10.71 -3.02 -17.42
N GLY A 354 -11.31 -4.12 -17.88
CA GLY A 354 -12.64 -4.57 -17.47
C GLY A 354 -12.75 -4.87 -15.96
N ARG A 355 -11.63 -5.25 -15.31
CA ARG A 355 -11.58 -5.47 -13.85
C ARG A 355 -11.28 -4.21 -13.04
N LEU A 356 -11.09 -3.06 -13.70
CA LEU A 356 -10.89 -1.74 -13.11
C LEU A 356 -11.97 -0.75 -13.58
N PRO A 357 -13.25 -1.02 -13.28
CA PRO A 357 -14.38 -0.28 -13.88
C PRO A 357 -14.43 1.18 -13.46
N ILE A 358 -13.80 1.54 -12.34
CA ILE A 358 -13.82 2.91 -11.84
C ILE A 358 -12.52 3.61 -12.21
N THR A 359 -12.59 4.50 -13.21
CA THR A 359 -11.45 5.32 -13.59
C THR A 359 -11.52 6.68 -12.90
N VAL A 360 -10.43 7.03 -12.20
CA VAL A 360 -10.27 8.31 -11.48
C VAL A 360 -9.07 9.04 -12.03
N THR A 361 -9.28 10.24 -12.55
CA THR A 361 -8.21 11.08 -13.10
C THR A 361 -7.83 12.18 -12.10
N LEU A 362 -6.52 12.35 -11.89
CA LEU A 362 -5.94 13.40 -11.08
C LEU A 362 -5.30 14.45 -11.99
N GLU A 363 -5.49 15.70 -11.62
CA GLU A 363 -4.94 16.85 -12.35
C GLU A 363 -3.48 17.11 -11.96
N GLY A 364 -2.73 17.69 -12.89
CA GLY A 364 -1.40 18.22 -12.59
C GLY A 364 -1.49 19.38 -11.58
N LEU A 365 -0.49 19.48 -10.71
CA LEU A 365 -0.45 20.54 -9.71
C LEU A 365 0.02 21.85 -10.35
N ASN A 366 -0.73 22.93 -10.13
CA ASN A 366 -0.35 24.28 -10.52
C ASN A 366 0.41 24.99 -9.37
N ARG A 367 0.89 26.20 -9.62
CA ARG A 367 1.64 27.02 -8.66
C ARG A 367 0.85 27.27 -7.38
N ASP A 368 -0.38 27.71 -7.51
CA ASP A 368 -1.23 28.01 -6.35
C ASP A 368 -1.51 26.78 -5.50
N MET A 369 -1.74 25.62 -6.14
CA MET A 369 -1.88 24.34 -5.42
C MET A 369 -0.59 23.97 -4.70
N MET A 370 0.58 24.20 -5.27
CA MET A 370 1.86 23.93 -4.63
C MET A 370 2.04 24.76 -3.36
N VAL A 371 1.75 26.06 -3.42
CA VAL A 371 1.78 26.96 -2.25
C VAL A 371 0.79 26.50 -1.18
N ARG A 372 -0.42 26.14 -1.59
CA ARG A 372 -1.43 25.61 -0.65
C ARG A 372 -1.00 24.29 -0.01
N ILE A 373 -0.37 23.38 -0.76
CA ILE A 373 0.17 22.11 -0.24
C ILE A 373 1.21 22.34 0.87
N LEU A 374 1.97 23.44 0.80
CA LEU A 374 2.95 23.79 1.83
C LEU A 374 2.31 24.21 3.15
N LYS A 375 1.15 24.91 3.10
CA LYS A 375 0.53 25.59 4.27
C LYS A 375 -0.69 24.87 4.85
N GLU A 376 -1.65 24.49 3.98
CA GLU A 376 -3.02 24.17 4.39
C GLU A 376 -3.20 22.78 5.01
N PRO A 377 -2.63 21.69 4.46
CA PRO A 377 -2.87 20.35 4.97
C PRO A 377 -2.55 20.20 6.46
N LYS A 378 -3.30 19.36 7.17
CA LYS A 378 -2.99 19.02 8.56
C LYS A 378 -1.55 18.53 8.76
N ASN A 379 -1.03 17.78 7.78
CA ASN A 379 0.35 17.29 7.75
C ASN A 379 1.23 18.09 6.77
N ALA A 380 0.96 19.40 6.59
CA ALA A 380 1.79 20.25 5.73
C ALA A 380 3.26 20.18 6.14
N ILE A 381 4.16 20.17 5.13
CA ILE A 381 5.60 20.04 5.37
C ILE A 381 6.11 21.17 6.28
N LEU A 382 5.65 22.38 6.05
CA LEU A 382 6.06 23.53 6.89
C LEU A 382 5.65 23.37 8.34
N ARG A 383 4.42 22.86 8.60
CA ARG A 383 3.97 22.57 9.96
C ARG A 383 4.79 21.51 10.67
N GLN A 384 5.35 20.56 9.93
CA GLN A 384 6.26 19.56 10.51
C GLN A 384 7.55 20.22 11.01
N TYR A 385 8.18 21.08 10.21
CA TYR A 385 9.37 21.83 10.62
C TYR A 385 9.08 22.84 11.73
N GLN A 386 7.96 23.55 11.65
CA GLN A 386 7.49 24.44 12.70
C GLN A 386 7.36 23.70 14.05
N LYS A 387 6.78 22.49 14.02
CA LYS A 387 6.64 21.69 15.23
C LYS A 387 8.00 21.19 15.77
N LEU A 388 8.95 20.85 14.88
CA LEU A 388 10.29 20.44 15.30
C LEU A 388 11.04 21.58 15.99
N LEU A 389 11.08 22.78 15.39
CA LEU A 389 11.74 23.94 16.00
C LEU A 389 10.99 24.47 17.22
N ALA A 390 9.68 24.30 17.30
CA ALA A 390 8.92 24.63 18.49
C ALA A 390 9.30 23.78 19.71
N LEU A 391 9.86 22.57 19.53
CA LEU A 391 10.41 21.77 20.64
C LEU A 391 11.69 22.40 21.23
N ASP A 392 12.42 23.19 20.42
CA ASP A 392 13.57 24.00 20.82
C ASP A 392 13.13 25.43 21.21
N GLU A 393 11.82 25.66 21.40
CA GLU A 393 11.20 26.95 21.72
C GLU A 393 11.46 28.04 20.69
N VAL A 394 11.64 27.68 19.40
CA VAL A 394 11.88 28.58 18.28
C VAL A 394 10.65 28.61 17.36
N ASP A 395 10.17 29.83 17.06
CA ASP A 395 9.06 30.04 16.13
C ASP A 395 9.58 30.17 14.68
N LEU A 396 9.25 29.22 13.82
CA LEU A 396 9.63 29.21 12.41
C LEU A 396 8.54 29.86 11.56
N ARG A 397 8.90 30.90 10.82
CA ARG A 397 8.02 31.63 9.92
C ARG A 397 8.53 31.59 8.48
N PHE A 398 7.61 31.73 7.54
CA PHE A 398 7.92 31.81 6.12
C PHE A 398 7.21 33.03 5.51
N ASP A 399 7.94 33.84 4.80
CA ASP A 399 7.35 34.92 4.02
C ASP A 399 6.56 34.36 2.84
N GLU A 400 5.51 35.06 2.41
CA GLU A 400 4.70 34.61 1.27
C GLU A 400 5.51 34.53 -0.02
N GLU A 401 6.38 35.50 -0.27
CA GLU A 401 7.30 35.46 -1.43
C GLU A 401 8.25 34.28 -1.39
N ALA A 402 8.67 33.83 -0.19
CA ALA A 402 9.51 32.65 -0.02
C ALA A 402 8.77 31.37 -0.50
N LEU A 403 7.50 31.25 -0.16
CA LEU A 403 6.67 30.10 -0.57
C LEU A 403 6.45 30.08 -2.08
N ASP A 404 6.28 31.23 -2.67
CA ASP A 404 6.16 31.38 -4.11
C ASP A 404 7.42 30.90 -4.85
N VAL A 405 8.60 31.27 -4.35
CA VAL A 405 9.88 30.80 -4.92
C VAL A 405 10.06 29.29 -4.76
N ILE A 406 9.64 28.70 -3.62
CA ILE A 406 9.64 27.25 -3.41
C ILE A 406 8.75 26.57 -4.44
N ALA A 407 7.54 27.08 -4.66
CA ALA A 407 6.60 26.54 -5.63
C ALA A 407 7.15 26.62 -7.07
N ASP A 408 7.76 27.75 -7.45
CA ASP A 408 8.34 27.95 -8.78
C ASP A 408 9.55 26.99 -9.01
N LYS A 409 10.42 26.82 -8.01
CA LYS A 409 11.51 25.84 -8.04
C LYS A 409 10.96 24.41 -8.17
N ALA A 410 9.87 24.08 -7.50
CA ALA A 410 9.25 22.76 -7.57
C ALA A 410 8.64 22.46 -8.95
N ILE A 411 8.00 23.44 -9.57
CA ILE A 411 7.47 23.33 -10.93
C ILE A 411 8.62 23.12 -11.93
N ALA A 412 9.71 23.87 -11.78
CA ALA A 412 10.88 23.73 -12.66
C ALA A 412 11.50 22.33 -12.60
N LYS A 413 11.48 21.65 -11.43
CA LYS A 413 11.95 20.25 -11.27
C LYS A 413 11.04 19.20 -11.94
N LYS A 414 9.84 19.53 -12.38
CA LYS A 414 8.87 18.65 -13.08
C LYS A 414 8.52 17.34 -12.37
N THR A 415 8.76 17.24 -11.05
CA THR A 415 8.49 16.04 -10.25
C THR A 415 7.26 16.19 -9.33
N GLY A 416 6.46 17.22 -9.57
CA GLY A 416 5.25 17.52 -8.80
C GLY A 416 5.55 17.85 -7.34
N ALA A 417 4.63 17.52 -6.43
CA ALA A 417 4.78 17.83 -5.00
C ALA A 417 5.97 17.12 -4.33
N ARG A 418 6.56 16.08 -4.93
CA ARG A 418 7.78 15.43 -4.41
C ARG A 418 8.96 16.41 -4.34
N ALA A 419 9.03 17.37 -5.29
CA ALA A 419 10.08 18.39 -5.30
C ALA A 419 10.01 19.33 -4.09
N LEU A 420 8.81 19.60 -3.57
CA LEU A 420 8.64 20.53 -2.44
C LEU A 420 9.46 20.10 -1.23
N ARG A 421 9.42 18.79 -0.91
CA ARG A 421 10.15 18.26 0.23
C ARG A 421 11.66 18.40 0.06
N SER A 422 12.19 17.98 -1.08
CA SER A 422 13.63 18.06 -1.33
C SER A 422 14.16 19.50 -1.36
N ILE A 423 13.36 20.46 -1.83
CA ILE A 423 13.72 21.87 -1.84
C ILE A 423 13.75 22.44 -0.41
N ILE A 424 12.78 22.05 0.42
CA ILE A 424 12.72 22.51 1.81
C ILE A 424 13.87 21.87 2.61
N GLU A 425 14.13 20.58 2.45
CA GLU A 425 15.24 19.88 3.11
C GLU A 425 16.59 20.52 2.82
N GLU A 426 16.79 21.00 1.58
CA GLU A 426 18.05 21.63 1.14
C GLU A 426 18.42 22.87 1.98
N PHE A 427 17.48 23.79 2.19
CA PHE A 427 17.76 25.02 2.95
C PHE A 427 17.48 24.88 4.47
N MET A 428 16.62 23.95 4.88
CA MET A 428 16.36 23.69 6.29
C MET A 428 17.47 22.96 7.00
N LEU A 429 18.37 22.28 6.27
CA LEU A 429 19.48 21.53 6.85
C LEU A 429 20.36 22.45 7.72
N ASP A 430 20.80 23.58 7.17
CA ASP A 430 21.64 24.53 7.90
C ASP A 430 20.93 25.15 9.10
N ILE A 431 19.66 25.45 8.95
CA ILE A 431 18.82 26.01 10.03
C ILE A 431 18.68 25.00 11.17
N MET A 432 18.32 23.76 10.87
CA MET A 432 18.17 22.71 11.89
C MET A 432 19.50 22.36 12.58
N TYR A 433 20.65 22.61 11.93
CA TYR A 433 21.96 22.39 12.51
C TYR A 433 22.43 23.56 13.38
N GLU A 434 22.19 24.82 12.94
CA GLU A 434 22.72 26.01 13.62
C GLU A 434 21.82 26.51 14.75
N ILE A 435 20.50 26.48 14.58
CA ILE A 435 19.53 27.06 15.53
C ILE A 435 19.62 26.45 16.95
N PRO A 436 19.72 25.11 17.12
CA PRO A 436 19.79 24.52 18.47
C PRO A 436 21.07 24.83 19.25
N LYS A 437 22.05 25.53 18.65
CA LYS A 437 23.30 25.93 19.32
C LYS A 437 23.14 27.18 20.21
N ASP A 438 22.10 27.98 19.99
CA ASP A 438 21.90 29.25 20.69
C ASP A 438 20.48 29.34 21.27
N ASP A 439 20.38 29.14 22.56
CA ASP A 439 19.12 29.19 23.34
C ASP A 439 18.44 30.58 23.35
N ASN A 440 19.13 31.64 22.88
CA ASN A 440 18.58 32.99 22.84
C ASN A 440 17.73 33.25 21.58
N ILE A 441 17.72 32.37 20.61
CA ILE A 441 16.94 32.52 19.40
C ILE A 441 15.46 32.27 19.70
N GLY A 442 14.59 33.25 19.33
CA GLY A 442 13.17 33.18 19.54
C GLY A 442 12.38 32.91 18.26
N THR A 443 12.74 33.60 17.16
CA THR A 443 12.04 33.46 15.89
C THR A 443 13.00 33.39 14.74
N VAL A 444 12.74 32.50 13.79
CA VAL A 444 13.47 32.35 12.51
C VAL A 444 12.51 32.57 11.36
N THR A 445 12.74 33.61 10.55
CA THR A 445 11.92 33.89 9.38
C THR A 445 12.68 33.58 8.10
N ILE A 446 12.13 32.71 7.28
CA ILE A 446 12.66 32.31 5.97
C ILE A 446 12.18 33.31 4.93
N THR A 447 13.12 34.06 4.36
CA THR A 447 12.86 35.05 3.33
C THR A 447 13.16 34.49 1.94
N LYS A 448 12.61 35.16 0.92
CA LYS A 448 12.91 34.89 -0.49
C LYS A 448 14.43 34.94 -0.78
N ALA A 449 15.12 35.98 -0.25
CA ALA A 449 16.56 36.16 -0.45
C ALA A 449 17.36 34.97 0.06
N TYR A 450 16.98 34.38 1.19
CA TYR A 450 17.60 33.19 1.73
C TYR A 450 17.45 31.98 0.81
N ILE A 451 16.23 31.72 0.32
CA ILE A 451 15.96 30.57 -0.59
C ILE A 451 16.68 30.72 -1.92
N GLU A 452 16.90 31.96 -2.40
CA GLU A 452 17.68 32.25 -3.61
C GLU A 452 19.20 32.21 -3.39
N GLY A 453 19.67 32.01 -2.14
CA GLY A 453 21.09 31.99 -1.80
C GLY A 453 21.75 33.38 -1.77
N LYS A 454 20.95 34.45 -1.68
CA LYS A 454 21.40 35.86 -1.68
C LYS A 454 21.44 36.50 -0.29
N GLY A 455 21.12 35.78 0.77
CA GLY A 455 21.04 36.30 2.13
C GLY A 455 21.00 35.20 3.18
N SER A 456 20.87 35.62 4.45
CA SER A 456 20.70 34.72 5.60
C SER A 456 19.23 34.75 6.08
N PRO A 457 18.78 33.73 6.83
CA PRO A 457 17.47 33.79 7.46
C PRO A 457 17.41 34.96 8.46
N MET A 458 16.24 35.55 8.62
CA MET A 458 16.06 36.60 9.61
C MET A 458 15.84 35.97 10.98
N ILE A 459 16.79 36.21 11.91
CA ILE A 459 16.77 35.66 13.26
C ILE A 459 16.43 36.78 14.25
N THR A 460 15.43 36.53 15.12
CA THR A 460 15.06 37.45 16.20
C THR A 460 15.30 36.76 17.55
N MET A 461 16.03 37.45 18.43
CA MET A 461 16.36 36.93 19.77
C MET A 461 15.15 36.98 20.72
N ARG A 462 15.12 36.08 21.70
CA ARG A 462 14.13 36.08 22.77
C ARG A 462 14.16 37.41 23.53
N GLY A 463 12.98 37.96 23.84
CA GLY A 463 12.87 39.22 24.58
C GLY A 463 13.03 40.51 23.75
N THR A 464 13.29 40.42 22.47
CA THR A 464 13.21 41.58 21.58
C THR A 464 11.73 41.82 21.24
N PRO A 465 11.14 43.03 21.47
CA PRO A 465 9.78 43.30 21.06
C PRO A 465 9.68 43.11 19.55
N ALA A 466 8.63 42.42 19.07
CA ALA A 466 8.36 42.24 17.67
C ALA A 466 8.27 43.67 17.02
N LEU A 467 9.02 43.88 15.95
CA LEU A 467 8.83 45.10 15.13
C LEU A 467 7.38 45.08 14.66
N PRO A 468 6.65 46.23 14.84
CA PRO A 468 5.26 46.32 14.37
C PRO A 468 5.23 46.03 12.87
N ASP A 469 4.29 45.15 12.47
CA ASP A 469 4.01 44.86 11.06
C ASP A 469 3.95 46.17 10.30
N SER A 470 4.75 46.32 9.25
CA SER A 470 4.74 47.51 8.44
C SER A 470 3.34 47.71 7.85
N PRO A 471 2.71 48.86 7.99
CA PRO A 471 1.38 49.10 7.46
C PRO A 471 1.47 49.37 5.96
N LEU A 472 1.44 48.34 5.14
CA LEU A 472 1.25 48.44 3.71
C LEU A 472 0.17 47.46 3.27
N ALA A 473 -1.07 47.81 3.49
CA ALA A 473 -2.21 47.45 2.66
C ALA A 473 -3.49 48.13 3.15
N ASN A 474 -3.55 49.42 3.01
CA ASN A 474 -4.83 50.12 2.86
C ASN A 474 -4.60 51.26 1.84
N ASN A 475 -4.84 50.91 0.57
CA ASN A 475 -5.39 51.79 -0.45
C ASN A 475 -5.85 50.94 -1.64
#